data_26282138be21591c0aa492fe6129065e
#
_entry.id   26282138be21591c0aa492fe6129065e
#
_cell.length_a   1.000
_cell.length_b   1.000
_cell.length_c   1.000
_cell.angle_alpha   90.00
_cell.angle_beta   90.00
_cell.angle_gamma   90.00
#
_symmetry.space_group_name_H-M   'P 1'
#
loop_
_entity.id
_entity.type
_entity.pdbx_description
1 polymer ?
#
loop_
_entity_poly.entity_id
_entity_poly.type
_entity_poly.pdbx_seq_one_letter_code
_entity_poly.pdbx_strand_id
1 'polypeptide(L)'
;MCIYCGSGLEPGLGESRRDFMKSAMLVGAAAAASGLMAGGAHAQDAPAGTGTEGRRVLIRGGHVLSMDPAVGDFAEADILVNGRLIEAVGPNLAAGGAEVIDASGMIVMPGFIDTHHHQFETALRSFLADGILVNDGVPANAINYYEYILQKFSMVYRPEDVYINELFGSLAQLDAGVTTVMDVSQIHHSPEHSDAVVQALKDAGRRSVFGYFEGWGDRAKYPDDARRLKSTHFSSDDQLITMVMGGEIYIPGYENAWKIGRELDLPVALHVVGTFGMRPTFDQLAEAGMFGPDNIFIHMTGMSEMAWKKAADAGAHVSLSVPIEMQMRHGMP
;
A
#
# COMPACT_ATOMS: atom_id res chain seq x y z
N MET A 1 23.72 2.96 8.71
CA MET A 1 24.91 3.78 8.96
C MET A 1 24.65 5.15 8.36
N CYS A 2 24.38 6.16 9.17
CA CYS A 2 23.98 7.49 8.70
C CYS A 2 25.18 8.17 8.03
N ILE A 3 25.05 8.55 6.75
CA ILE A 3 26.12 9.18 5.96
C ILE A 3 26.55 10.55 6.54
N TYR A 4 25.77 11.13 7.45
CA TYR A 4 26.05 12.43 8.09
C TYR A 4 26.81 12.33 9.43
N CYS A 5 27.05 11.15 9.97
CA CYS A 5 27.72 11.01 11.28
C CYS A 5 29.26 10.86 11.22
N GLY A 6 29.89 11.07 10.07
CA GLY A 6 31.31 10.81 9.90
C GLY A 6 32.16 11.94 9.31
N SER A 7 31.58 13.05 8.87
CA SER A 7 32.33 14.22 8.36
C SER A 7 32.19 15.38 9.34
N GLY A 8 33.28 15.73 10.00
CA GLY A 8 33.38 16.91 10.89
C GLY A 8 33.32 18.24 10.11
N LEU A 9 32.27 18.44 9.33
CA LEU A 9 31.92 19.71 8.72
C LEU A 9 30.85 20.35 9.60
N GLU A 10 31.24 21.38 10.35
CA GLU A 10 30.31 22.30 10.96
C GLU A 10 29.32 22.82 9.90
N PRO A 11 28.00 22.82 10.14
CA PRO A 11 27.05 23.44 9.21
C PRO A 11 27.31 24.95 9.23
N GLY A 12 27.77 25.48 8.09
CA GLY A 12 27.90 26.92 7.91
C GLY A 12 26.54 27.57 8.13
N LEU A 13 26.46 28.43 9.13
CA LEU A 13 25.34 29.31 9.42
C LEU A 13 25.15 30.23 8.22
N GLY A 14 24.10 30.03 7.40
CA GLY A 14 23.81 31.05 6.38
C GLY A 14 22.80 30.78 5.29
N GLU A 15 22.26 29.58 5.12
CA GLU A 15 21.19 29.42 4.12
C GLU A 15 19.81 29.48 4.76
N SER A 16 19.09 30.58 4.48
CA SER A 16 17.69 30.70 4.94
C SER A 16 16.79 29.76 4.15
N ARG A 17 15.64 29.34 4.74
CA ARG A 17 14.59 28.60 4.04
C ARG A 17 14.20 29.25 2.70
N ARG A 18 14.35 30.55 2.60
CA ARG A 18 14.07 31.33 1.40
C ARG A 18 15.12 31.10 0.31
N ASP A 19 16.37 30.90 0.67
CA ASP A 19 17.46 30.63 -0.28
C ASP A 19 17.43 29.19 -0.78
N PHE A 20 17.09 28.25 0.10
CA PHE A 20 16.77 26.86 -0.29
C PHE A 20 15.59 26.79 -1.27
N MET A 21 14.51 27.53 -1.01
CA MET A 21 13.36 27.58 -1.92
C MET A 21 13.70 28.23 -3.27
N LYS A 22 14.55 29.24 -3.30
CA LYS A 22 15.04 29.85 -4.56
C LYS A 22 15.91 28.88 -5.35
N SER A 23 16.77 28.13 -4.68
CA SER A 23 17.61 27.11 -5.33
C SER A 23 16.76 25.97 -5.90
N ALA A 24 15.74 25.52 -5.15
CA ALA A 24 14.78 24.52 -5.63
C ALA A 24 13.93 25.02 -6.82
N MET A 25 13.53 26.29 -6.83
CA MET A 25 12.83 26.90 -7.97
C MET A 25 13.73 27.05 -9.22
N LEU A 26 15.01 27.35 -9.04
CA LEU A 26 15.98 27.44 -10.14
C LEU A 26 16.25 26.08 -10.77
N VAL A 27 16.34 25.01 -9.98
CA VAL A 27 16.47 23.64 -10.47
C VAL A 27 15.18 23.19 -11.17
N GLY A 28 14.02 23.52 -10.62
CA GLY A 28 12.71 23.26 -11.25
C GLY A 28 12.53 24.03 -12.58
N ALA A 29 12.96 25.28 -12.65
CA ALA A 29 12.90 26.07 -13.88
C ALA A 29 13.89 25.59 -14.96
N ALA A 30 15.07 25.12 -14.57
CA ALA A 30 16.03 24.51 -15.51
C ALA A 30 15.53 23.16 -16.05
N ALA A 31 14.86 22.36 -15.22
CA ALA A 31 14.22 21.11 -15.64
C ALA A 31 13.02 21.37 -16.58
N ALA A 32 12.23 22.43 -16.33
CA ALA A 32 11.13 22.83 -17.20
C ALA A 32 11.62 23.41 -18.55
N ALA A 33 12.75 24.12 -18.57
CA ALA A 33 13.33 24.67 -19.79
C ALA A 33 13.98 23.61 -20.68
N SER A 34 14.53 22.53 -20.09
CA SER A 34 15.05 21.38 -20.83
C SER A 34 13.94 20.44 -21.33
N GLY A 35 12.76 20.44 -20.67
CA GLY A 35 11.60 19.64 -21.08
C GLY A 35 10.89 20.12 -22.36
N LEU A 36 11.17 21.34 -22.83
CA LEU A 36 10.58 21.88 -24.06
C LEU A 36 11.21 21.36 -25.37
N MET A 37 12.30 20.58 -25.26
CA MET A 37 12.96 19.92 -26.42
C MET A 37 12.88 18.39 -26.36
N ALA A 38 12.31 17.80 -25.33
CA ALA A 38 11.93 16.39 -25.35
C ALA A 38 10.65 16.28 -26.20
N GLY A 39 10.77 15.74 -27.39
CA GLY A 39 9.62 15.40 -28.23
C GLY A 39 8.62 14.63 -27.36
N GLY A 40 7.36 15.09 -27.39
CA GLY A 40 6.32 14.50 -26.57
C GLY A 40 6.34 12.98 -26.73
N ALA A 41 6.57 12.28 -25.65
CA ALA A 41 6.15 10.90 -25.55
C ALA A 41 4.62 10.95 -25.69
N HIS A 42 4.13 10.74 -26.91
CA HIS A 42 2.75 10.41 -27.10
C HIS A 42 2.52 9.18 -26.22
N ALA A 43 1.61 9.29 -25.25
CA ALA A 43 1.02 8.13 -24.66
C ALA A 43 0.47 7.34 -25.84
N GLN A 44 1.21 6.33 -26.29
CA GLN A 44 0.66 5.35 -27.18
C GLN A 44 -0.50 4.76 -26.40
N ASP A 45 -1.66 4.66 -27.05
CA ASP A 45 -2.82 3.99 -26.48
C ASP A 45 -2.33 2.72 -25.82
N ALA A 46 -2.39 2.67 -24.48
CA ALA A 46 -1.91 1.53 -23.76
C ALA A 46 -2.68 0.31 -24.26
N PRO A 47 -2.03 -0.68 -24.85
CA PRO A 47 -2.78 -1.80 -25.42
C PRO A 47 -3.58 -2.45 -24.30
N ALA A 48 -4.86 -2.62 -24.51
CA ALA A 48 -5.76 -3.26 -23.57
C ALA A 48 -5.20 -4.65 -23.19
N GLY A 49 -4.96 -4.87 -21.88
CA GLY A 49 -4.65 -6.18 -21.34
C GLY A 49 -3.16 -6.56 -21.34
N THR A 50 -2.35 -5.87 -20.51
CA THR A 50 -1.12 -6.48 -20.00
C THR A 50 -1.50 -7.73 -19.20
N GLY A 51 -0.85 -8.86 -19.48
CA GLY A 51 -1.15 -10.12 -18.80
C GLY A 51 -2.14 -11.03 -19.53
N THR A 52 -2.57 -10.70 -20.74
CA THR A 52 -3.34 -11.60 -21.60
C THR A 52 -2.50 -12.81 -21.95
N GLU A 53 -3.05 -13.97 -21.75
CA GLU A 53 -2.41 -15.24 -22.12
C GLU A 53 -1.94 -15.21 -23.57
N GLY A 54 -0.65 -15.54 -23.80
CA GLY A 54 -0.05 -15.50 -25.14
C GLY A 54 0.49 -14.15 -25.60
N ARG A 55 0.28 -13.03 -24.89
CA ARG A 55 0.90 -11.75 -25.22
C ARG A 55 2.37 -11.78 -24.75
N ARG A 56 3.29 -11.51 -25.68
CA ARG A 56 4.71 -11.37 -25.38
C ARG A 56 5.16 -9.93 -25.57
N VAL A 57 5.89 -9.42 -24.61
CA VAL A 57 6.44 -8.05 -24.61
C VAL A 57 7.93 -8.13 -24.32
N LEU A 58 8.73 -7.46 -25.12
CA LEU A 58 10.17 -7.28 -24.91
C LEU A 58 10.45 -5.81 -24.55
N ILE A 59 10.79 -5.57 -23.30
CA ILE A 59 11.30 -4.26 -22.84
C ILE A 59 12.79 -4.25 -23.15
N ARG A 60 13.24 -3.34 -24.03
CA ARG A 60 14.57 -3.40 -24.63
C ARG A 60 15.48 -2.26 -24.22
N GLY A 61 16.73 -2.60 -23.89
CA GLY A 61 17.85 -1.65 -23.78
C GLY A 61 17.80 -0.78 -22.53
N GLY A 62 17.06 -1.18 -21.50
CA GLY A 62 16.95 -0.44 -20.27
C GLY A 62 18.10 -0.69 -19.29
N HIS A 63 18.30 0.24 -18.37
CA HIS A 63 19.13 0.03 -17.18
C HIS A 63 18.33 -0.79 -16.17
N VAL A 64 18.60 -2.08 -16.06
CA VAL A 64 17.76 -3.02 -15.30
C VAL A 64 18.25 -3.14 -13.86
N LEU A 65 17.37 -2.79 -12.92
CA LEU A 65 17.51 -3.06 -11.48
C LEU A 65 16.56 -4.21 -11.15
N SER A 66 17.05 -5.44 -11.15
CA SER A 66 16.18 -6.62 -11.01
C SER A 66 15.61 -6.77 -9.61
N MET A 67 16.28 -6.23 -8.60
CA MET A 67 15.99 -6.43 -7.18
C MET A 67 16.06 -7.90 -6.74
N ASP A 68 16.59 -8.78 -7.58
CA ASP A 68 16.79 -10.21 -7.31
C ASP A 68 18.29 -10.54 -7.39
N PRO A 69 18.93 -10.92 -6.28
CA PRO A 69 20.35 -11.27 -6.28
C PRO A 69 20.73 -12.43 -7.20
N ALA A 70 19.77 -13.33 -7.54
CA ALA A 70 20.00 -14.44 -8.44
C ALA A 70 20.02 -14.00 -9.91
N VAL A 71 19.35 -12.90 -10.24
CA VAL A 71 19.30 -12.30 -11.57
C VAL A 71 20.43 -11.27 -11.74
N GLY A 72 20.62 -10.40 -10.72
CA GLY A 72 21.56 -9.28 -10.73
C GLY A 72 21.04 -8.06 -11.49
N ASP A 73 21.83 -6.99 -11.47
CA ASP A 73 21.53 -5.74 -12.15
C ASP A 73 22.38 -5.59 -13.42
N PHE A 74 21.83 -4.87 -14.41
CA PHE A 74 22.47 -4.70 -15.71
C PHE A 74 22.52 -3.23 -16.11
N ALA A 75 23.67 -2.76 -16.57
CA ALA A 75 23.80 -1.41 -17.12
C ALA A 75 22.97 -1.24 -18.41
N GLU A 76 22.78 -2.30 -19.18
CA GLU A 76 21.92 -2.35 -20.36
C GLU A 76 21.45 -3.80 -20.55
N ALA A 77 20.15 -4.02 -20.54
CA ALA A 77 19.58 -5.34 -20.78
C ALA A 77 18.11 -5.24 -21.24
N ASP A 78 17.61 -6.39 -21.64
CA ASP A 78 16.23 -6.60 -22.07
C ASP A 78 15.48 -7.44 -21.03
N ILE A 79 14.16 -7.24 -20.97
CA ILE A 79 13.25 -8.06 -20.18
C ILE A 79 12.18 -8.63 -21.12
N LEU A 80 12.08 -9.94 -21.20
CA LEU A 80 11.05 -10.62 -21.97
C LEU A 80 9.92 -11.07 -21.04
N VAL A 81 8.74 -10.54 -21.26
CA VAL A 81 7.52 -10.91 -20.56
C VAL A 81 6.65 -11.77 -21.47
N ASN A 82 6.12 -12.86 -20.92
CA ASN A 82 5.18 -13.74 -21.61
C ASN A 82 3.92 -13.90 -20.75
N GLY A 83 2.84 -13.29 -21.18
CA GLY A 83 1.60 -13.23 -20.40
C GLY A 83 1.82 -12.56 -19.05
N ARG A 84 1.82 -13.34 -17.97
CA ARG A 84 1.97 -12.86 -16.58
C ARG A 84 3.36 -13.09 -15.98
N LEU A 85 4.26 -13.68 -16.73
CA LEU A 85 5.57 -14.11 -16.23
C LEU A 85 6.69 -13.36 -16.94
N ILE A 86 7.73 -13.02 -16.18
CA ILE A 86 9.03 -12.64 -16.73
C ILE A 86 9.70 -13.93 -17.21
N GLU A 87 9.85 -14.08 -18.53
CA GLU A 87 10.43 -15.28 -19.13
C GLU A 87 11.96 -15.24 -19.10
N ALA A 88 12.54 -14.06 -19.34
CA ALA A 88 13.98 -13.87 -19.32
C ALA A 88 14.37 -12.42 -19.00
N VAL A 89 15.54 -12.26 -18.38
CA VAL A 89 16.23 -10.98 -18.18
C VAL A 89 17.68 -11.16 -18.63
N GLY A 90 18.18 -10.27 -19.48
CA GLY A 90 19.57 -10.32 -19.93
C GLY A 90 19.81 -9.49 -21.19
N PRO A 91 21.07 -9.32 -21.59
CA PRO A 91 21.41 -8.53 -22.78
C PRO A 91 21.01 -9.25 -24.07
N ASN A 92 20.59 -8.48 -25.07
CA ASN A 92 20.35 -8.93 -26.44
C ASN A 92 19.37 -10.11 -26.59
N LEU A 93 18.25 -10.07 -25.87
CA LEU A 93 17.22 -11.10 -26.01
C LEU A 93 16.54 -11.04 -27.37
N ALA A 94 16.24 -12.22 -27.93
CA ALA A 94 15.51 -12.32 -29.17
C ALA A 94 14.04 -11.95 -28.96
N ALA A 95 13.51 -11.04 -29.76
CA ALA A 95 12.11 -10.60 -29.66
C ALA A 95 11.11 -11.75 -29.95
N GLY A 96 11.44 -12.65 -30.89
CA GLY A 96 10.62 -13.82 -31.19
C GLY A 96 9.16 -13.49 -31.52
N GLY A 97 8.89 -12.32 -32.15
CA GLY A 97 7.54 -11.83 -32.44
C GLY A 97 6.86 -11.11 -31.29
N ALA A 98 7.57 -10.86 -30.18
CA ALA A 98 7.07 -10.03 -29.08
C ALA A 98 6.91 -8.55 -29.51
N GLU A 99 5.95 -7.87 -28.93
CA GLU A 99 5.87 -6.41 -28.98
C GLU A 99 7.11 -5.81 -28.30
N VAL A 100 7.74 -4.83 -28.93
CA VAL A 100 8.97 -4.22 -28.39
C VAL A 100 8.66 -2.86 -27.81
N ILE A 101 9.00 -2.68 -26.51
CA ILE A 101 9.00 -1.38 -25.82
C ILE A 101 10.45 -0.93 -25.73
N ASP A 102 10.79 0.19 -26.34
CA ASP A 102 12.11 0.80 -26.23
C ASP A 102 12.26 1.46 -24.84
N ALA A 103 13.19 0.94 -24.04
CA ALA A 103 13.56 1.45 -22.73
C ALA A 103 14.96 2.06 -22.70
N SER A 104 15.52 2.40 -23.87
CA SER A 104 16.86 3.00 -23.96
C SER A 104 16.94 4.28 -23.11
N GLY A 105 17.92 4.32 -22.21
CA GLY A 105 18.10 5.43 -21.27
C GLY A 105 17.11 5.49 -20.11
N MET A 106 16.26 4.47 -19.96
CA MET A 106 15.32 4.35 -18.84
C MET A 106 15.84 3.36 -17.79
N ILE A 107 15.43 3.57 -16.55
CA ILE A 107 15.57 2.58 -15.49
C ILE A 107 14.35 1.65 -15.54
N VAL A 108 14.60 0.36 -15.60
CA VAL A 108 13.55 -0.68 -15.57
C VAL A 108 13.71 -1.48 -14.29
N MET A 109 12.68 -1.46 -13.45
CA MET A 109 12.68 -2.14 -12.16
C MET A 109 11.28 -2.69 -11.85
N PRO A 110 11.15 -3.65 -10.90
CA PRO A 110 9.84 -4.04 -10.40
C PRO A 110 9.06 -2.84 -9.88
N GLY A 111 7.74 -2.82 -10.09
CA GLY A 111 6.88 -1.78 -9.53
C GLY A 111 6.87 -1.82 -8.00
N PHE A 112 6.59 -0.70 -7.38
CA PHE A 112 6.51 -0.59 -5.94
C PHE A 112 5.34 -1.43 -5.38
N ILE A 113 5.55 -1.93 -4.16
CA ILE A 113 4.53 -2.64 -3.39
C ILE A 113 4.20 -1.78 -2.17
N ASP A 114 2.94 -1.35 -2.07
CA ASP A 114 2.42 -0.64 -0.91
C ASP A 114 1.69 -1.65 -0.01
N THR A 115 2.25 -1.91 1.16
CA THR A 115 1.77 -2.95 2.06
C THR A 115 0.71 -2.47 3.06
N HIS A 116 0.34 -1.20 3.02
CA HIS A 116 -0.71 -0.63 3.87
C HIS A 116 -1.19 0.72 3.31
N HIS A 117 -2.40 0.75 2.79
CA HIS A 117 -3.02 1.97 2.27
C HIS A 117 -4.54 1.99 2.52
N HIS A 118 -5.07 3.16 2.83
CA HIS A 118 -6.50 3.39 3.01
C HIS A 118 -7.05 4.15 1.79
N GLN A 119 -7.33 3.45 0.69
CA GLN A 119 -7.72 4.10 -0.57
C GLN A 119 -9.09 4.78 -0.50
N PHE A 120 -10.00 4.28 0.33
CA PHE A 120 -11.31 4.91 0.52
C PHE A 120 -11.21 6.35 1.01
N GLU A 121 -10.06 6.80 1.52
CA GLU A 121 -9.81 8.15 1.99
C GLU A 121 -9.28 9.12 0.92
N THR A 122 -9.12 8.68 -0.32
CA THR A 122 -8.41 9.44 -1.36
C THR A 122 -8.97 10.86 -1.57
N ALA A 123 -10.30 11.06 -1.47
CA ALA A 123 -10.90 12.40 -1.56
C ALA A 123 -10.55 13.30 -0.36
N LEU A 124 -10.17 12.69 0.76
CA LEU A 124 -9.80 13.41 1.99
C LEU A 124 -8.29 13.65 2.11
N ARG A 125 -7.51 13.28 1.11
CA ARG A 125 -6.07 13.56 1.07
C ARG A 125 -5.83 15.06 1.30
N SER A 126 -4.82 15.38 2.10
CA SER A 126 -4.52 16.73 2.60
C SER A 126 -5.48 17.27 3.68
N PHE A 127 -6.59 16.58 3.96
CA PHE A 127 -7.36 16.87 5.18
C PHE A 127 -6.63 16.23 6.36
N LEU A 128 -6.45 16.98 7.43
CA LEU A 128 -5.66 16.56 8.59
C LEU A 128 -4.21 16.16 8.27
N ALA A 129 -3.56 16.90 7.37
CA ALA A 129 -2.16 16.63 6.99
C ALA A 129 -1.20 16.58 8.20
N ASP A 130 -1.50 17.33 9.29
CA ASP A 130 -0.78 17.30 10.57
C ASP A 130 -1.59 16.61 11.68
N GLY A 131 -2.64 15.86 11.33
CA GLY A 131 -3.53 15.20 12.28
C GLY A 131 -2.82 14.10 13.05
N ILE A 132 -3.21 13.98 14.33
CA ILE A 132 -2.82 12.84 15.16
C ILE A 132 -3.90 11.76 15.13
N LEU A 133 -3.55 10.54 15.57
CA LEU A 133 -4.45 9.39 15.51
C LEU A 133 -5.71 9.61 16.35
N VAL A 134 -5.54 10.00 17.61
CA VAL A 134 -6.63 10.17 18.58
C VAL A 134 -6.49 11.49 19.35
N ASN A 135 -7.59 11.97 19.93
CA ASN A 135 -7.58 13.16 20.77
C ASN A 135 -6.66 12.95 21.98
N ASP A 136 -5.65 13.81 22.12
CA ASP A 136 -4.68 13.80 23.23
C ASP A 136 -5.03 14.83 24.32
N GLY A 137 -6.19 15.48 24.25
CA GLY A 137 -6.64 16.51 25.16
C GLY A 137 -6.08 17.90 24.87
N VAL A 138 -5.21 18.06 23.89
CA VAL A 138 -4.71 19.36 23.46
C VAL A 138 -5.72 20.01 22.51
N PRO A 139 -6.21 21.25 22.77
CA PRO A 139 -7.25 21.88 21.96
C PRO A 139 -6.92 21.98 20.45
N ALA A 140 -5.65 22.16 20.10
CA ALA A 140 -5.21 22.19 18.71
C ALA A 140 -5.35 20.83 17.98
N ASN A 141 -5.45 19.73 18.72
CA ASN A 141 -5.57 18.37 18.25
C ASN A 141 -6.99 17.80 18.42
N ALA A 142 -7.97 18.66 18.70
CA ALA A 142 -9.37 18.24 18.86
C ALA A 142 -9.97 17.63 17.59
N ILE A 143 -9.46 18.02 16.41
CA ILE A 143 -9.76 17.36 15.13
C ILE A 143 -8.66 16.34 14.91
N ASN A 144 -9.01 15.07 14.96
CA ASN A 144 -8.08 13.96 14.84
C ASN A 144 -8.58 12.92 13.82
N TYR A 145 -7.67 12.01 13.42
CA TYR A 145 -7.96 11.04 12.39
C TYR A 145 -9.13 10.11 12.74
N TYR A 146 -9.06 9.45 13.90
CA TYR A 146 -10.04 8.44 14.27
C TYR A 146 -11.47 8.98 14.33
N GLU A 147 -11.67 10.13 15.01
CA GLU A 147 -13.01 10.69 15.17
C GLU A 147 -13.55 11.34 13.89
N TYR A 148 -12.68 11.98 13.09
CA TYR A 148 -13.14 12.73 11.92
C TYR A 148 -13.13 11.92 10.64
N ILE A 149 -12.06 11.17 10.35
CA ILE A 149 -12.02 10.38 9.14
C ILE A 149 -12.90 9.14 9.29
N LEU A 150 -12.64 8.30 10.30
CA LEU A 150 -13.33 7.02 10.43
C LEU A 150 -14.73 7.12 11.01
N GLN A 151 -15.02 8.06 11.94
CA GLN A 151 -16.32 8.11 12.61
C GLN A 151 -17.27 9.21 12.13
N LYS A 152 -16.80 10.15 11.30
CA LYS A 152 -17.65 11.20 10.74
C LYS A 152 -17.71 11.17 9.23
N PHE A 153 -16.57 11.33 8.54
CA PHE A 153 -16.58 11.40 7.08
C PHE A 153 -16.91 10.05 6.44
N SER A 154 -16.32 8.96 6.90
CA SER A 154 -16.61 7.63 6.31
C SER A 154 -18.08 7.28 6.41
N MET A 155 -18.75 7.66 7.52
CA MET A 155 -20.13 7.32 7.81
C MET A 155 -21.15 7.93 6.83
N VAL A 156 -20.77 8.95 6.07
CA VAL A 156 -21.66 9.60 5.08
C VAL A 156 -21.36 9.15 3.64
N TYR A 157 -20.35 8.30 3.45
CA TYR A 157 -20.04 7.75 2.13
C TYR A 157 -21.15 6.81 1.66
N ARG A 158 -21.52 6.97 0.40
CA ARG A 158 -22.36 6.03 -0.34
C ARG A 158 -21.46 5.02 -1.07
N PRO A 159 -21.99 3.91 -1.55
CA PRO A 159 -21.21 2.97 -2.36
C PRO A 159 -20.53 3.63 -3.58
N GLU A 160 -21.17 4.62 -4.21
CA GLU A 160 -20.59 5.37 -5.33
C GLU A 160 -19.39 6.22 -4.91
N ASP A 161 -19.44 6.82 -3.71
CA ASP A 161 -18.34 7.61 -3.17
C ASP A 161 -17.14 6.69 -2.86
N VAL A 162 -17.40 5.51 -2.32
CA VAL A 162 -16.37 4.48 -2.09
C VAL A 162 -15.73 4.05 -3.41
N TYR A 163 -16.54 3.69 -4.41
CA TYR A 163 -16.05 3.28 -5.73
C TYR A 163 -15.12 4.33 -6.34
N ILE A 164 -15.51 5.61 -6.32
CA ILE A 164 -14.72 6.70 -6.90
C ILE A 164 -13.40 6.89 -6.16
N ASN A 165 -13.42 6.84 -4.81
CA ASN A 165 -12.21 6.98 -3.99
C ASN A 165 -11.21 5.85 -4.27
N GLU A 166 -11.68 4.62 -4.27
CA GLU A 166 -10.88 3.41 -4.51
C GLU A 166 -10.27 3.41 -5.92
N LEU A 167 -11.09 3.70 -6.94
CA LEU A 167 -10.62 3.76 -8.32
C LEU A 167 -9.60 4.87 -8.51
N PHE A 168 -9.89 6.09 -8.03
CA PHE A 168 -8.99 7.22 -8.18
C PHE A 168 -7.69 7.00 -7.41
N GLY A 169 -7.76 6.48 -6.19
CA GLY A 169 -6.57 6.11 -5.39
C GLY A 169 -5.71 5.08 -6.11
N SER A 170 -6.34 4.05 -6.66
CA SER A 170 -5.65 3.01 -7.42
C SER A 170 -4.94 3.56 -8.66
N LEU A 171 -5.61 4.42 -9.44
CA LEU A 171 -5.02 5.02 -10.64
C LEU A 171 -3.88 5.99 -10.29
N ALA A 172 -4.03 6.79 -9.22
CA ALA A 172 -2.98 7.70 -8.75
C ALA A 172 -1.74 6.94 -8.26
N GLN A 173 -1.92 5.79 -7.60
CA GLN A 173 -0.81 4.93 -7.20
C GLN A 173 -0.13 4.25 -8.39
N LEU A 174 -0.89 3.80 -9.40
CA LEU A 174 -0.31 3.27 -10.65
C LEU A 174 0.55 4.32 -11.36
N ASP A 175 0.06 5.57 -11.44
CA ASP A 175 0.81 6.70 -12.00
C ASP A 175 2.12 6.97 -11.23
N ALA A 176 2.12 6.71 -9.92
CA ALA A 176 3.30 6.79 -9.05
C ALA A 176 4.20 5.54 -9.08
N GLY A 177 3.88 4.53 -9.90
CA GLY A 177 4.65 3.28 -10.02
C GLY A 177 4.33 2.20 -9.00
N VAL A 178 3.26 2.34 -8.21
CA VAL A 178 2.79 1.31 -7.27
C VAL A 178 1.93 0.29 -8.02
N THR A 179 2.49 -0.88 -8.25
CA THR A 179 1.84 -1.94 -9.03
C THR A 179 1.12 -2.99 -8.17
N THR A 180 1.35 -2.97 -6.88
CA THR A 180 0.70 -3.87 -5.91
C THR A 180 0.37 -3.10 -4.64
N VAL A 181 -0.84 -3.27 -4.10
CA VAL A 181 -1.26 -2.65 -2.84
C VAL A 181 -1.98 -3.66 -1.94
N MET A 182 -1.80 -3.53 -0.63
CA MET A 182 -2.77 -4.01 0.34
C MET A 182 -3.66 -2.84 0.72
N ASP A 183 -4.89 -2.86 0.21
CA ASP A 183 -5.92 -1.86 0.51
C ASP A 183 -6.62 -2.22 1.82
N VAL A 184 -6.33 -1.45 2.86
CA VAL A 184 -6.93 -1.61 4.20
C VAL A 184 -8.23 -0.81 4.24
N SER A 185 -9.32 -1.45 3.84
CA SER A 185 -10.60 -0.79 3.62
C SER A 185 -11.48 -0.87 4.87
N GLN A 186 -11.69 0.27 5.55
CA GLN A 186 -12.49 0.40 6.79
C GLN A 186 -13.81 1.13 6.50
N ILE A 187 -14.52 0.66 5.46
CA ILE A 187 -15.68 1.36 4.88
C ILE A 187 -16.86 0.41 4.61
N HIS A 188 -16.87 -0.79 5.21
CA HIS A 188 -17.84 -1.84 4.92
C HIS A 188 -19.18 -1.65 5.65
N HIS A 189 -19.77 -0.47 5.53
CA HIS A 189 -21.03 -0.07 6.18
C HIS A 189 -22.25 -0.83 5.66
N SER A 190 -22.14 -1.48 4.52
CA SER A 190 -23.11 -2.43 3.98
C SER A 190 -22.45 -3.34 2.93
N PRO A 191 -23.08 -4.46 2.52
CA PRO A 191 -22.57 -5.29 1.43
C PRO A 191 -22.29 -4.53 0.15
N GLU A 192 -23.09 -3.52 -0.19
CA GLU A 192 -22.92 -2.71 -1.41
C GLU A 192 -21.66 -1.83 -1.34
N HIS A 193 -21.25 -1.38 -0.15
CA HIS A 193 -19.95 -0.70 0.02
C HIS A 193 -18.79 -1.65 -0.26
N SER A 194 -18.86 -2.87 0.27
CA SER A 194 -17.83 -3.89 0.01
C SER A 194 -17.72 -4.26 -1.47
N ASP A 195 -18.87 -4.42 -2.14
CA ASP A 195 -18.92 -4.72 -3.57
C ASP A 195 -18.37 -3.55 -4.40
N ALA A 196 -18.59 -2.30 -3.97
CA ALA A 196 -18.04 -1.10 -4.60
C ALA A 196 -16.51 -1.04 -4.53
N VAL A 197 -15.91 -1.37 -3.37
CA VAL A 197 -14.45 -1.50 -3.24
C VAL A 197 -13.92 -2.54 -4.22
N VAL A 198 -14.48 -3.76 -4.19
CA VAL A 198 -14.03 -4.86 -5.05
C VAL A 198 -14.15 -4.49 -6.53
N GLN A 199 -15.25 -3.83 -6.93
CA GLN A 199 -15.44 -3.42 -8.32
C GLN A 199 -14.39 -2.37 -8.73
N ALA A 200 -14.14 -1.37 -7.90
CA ALA A 200 -13.14 -0.34 -8.19
C ALA A 200 -11.72 -0.93 -8.35
N LEU A 201 -11.33 -1.86 -7.46
CA LEU A 201 -10.05 -2.55 -7.57
C LEU A 201 -9.94 -3.37 -8.86
N LYS A 202 -11.04 -4.03 -9.29
CA LYS A 202 -11.09 -4.75 -10.57
C LYS A 202 -10.93 -3.80 -11.76
N ASP A 203 -11.66 -2.70 -11.75
CA ASP A 203 -11.66 -1.72 -12.85
C ASP A 203 -10.32 -0.97 -12.95
N ALA A 204 -9.60 -0.81 -11.85
CA ALA A 204 -8.24 -0.27 -11.85
C ALA A 204 -7.23 -1.18 -12.57
N GLY A 205 -7.48 -2.49 -12.66
CA GLY A 205 -6.60 -3.44 -13.33
C GLY A 205 -5.23 -3.62 -12.67
N ARG A 206 -5.09 -3.21 -11.41
CA ARG A 206 -3.86 -3.32 -10.62
C ARG A 206 -3.92 -4.55 -9.72
N ARG A 207 -2.75 -5.16 -9.44
CA ARG A 207 -2.66 -6.20 -8.41
C ARG A 207 -3.00 -5.59 -7.04
N SER A 208 -3.99 -6.18 -6.35
CA SER A 208 -4.45 -5.67 -5.07
C SER A 208 -4.78 -6.81 -4.11
N VAL A 209 -4.51 -6.58 -2.84
CA VAL A 209 -5.03 -7.39 -1.73
C VAL A 209 -6.17 -6.58 -1.11
N PHE A 210 -7.40 -7.03 -1.33
CA PHE A 210 -8.59 -6.42 -0.73
C PHE A 210 -8.63 -6.75 0.76
N GLY A 211 -8.50 -5.74 1.60
CA GLY A 211 -8.61 -5.85 3.05
C GLY A 211 -10.06 -5.65 3.51
N TYR A 212 -10.71 -6.72 3.93
CA TYR A 212 -12.06 -6.64 4.49
C TYR A 212 -11.97 -6.32 5.98
N PHE A 213 -11.90 -5.03 6.29
CA PHE A 213 -11.87 -4.52 7.65
C PHE A 213 -13.27 -4.14 8.11
N GLU A 214 -13.39 -3.34 9.18
CA GLU A 214 -14.68 -3.05 9.77
C GLU A 214 -15.56 -2.14 8.91
N GLY A 215 -16.84 -2.20 9.22
CA GLY A 215 -17.87 -1.28 8.81
C GLY A 215 -18.82 -1.01 9.98
N TRP A 216 -19.49 0.11 9.96
CA TRP A 216 -20.32 0.60 11.04
C TRP A 216 -21.78 0.80 10.58
N GLY A 217 -22.70 0.76 11.55
CA GLY A 217 -24.12 0.97 11.33
C GLY A 217 -24.92 -0.33 11.13
N ASP A 218 -26.25 -0.20 11.09
CA ASP A 218 -27.19 -1.33 11.12
C ASP A 218 -27.09 -2.25 9.88
N ARG A 219 -26.54 -1.73 8.79
CA ARG A 219 -26.39 -2.48 7.54
C ARG A 219 -25.04 -3.18 7.41
N ALA A 220 -24.08 -2.86 8.27
CA ALA A 220 -22.78 -3.50 8.29
C ALA A 220 -22.91 -5.01 8.57
N LYS A 221 -22.15 -5.82 7.83
CA LYS A 221 -22.16 -7.28 7.95
C LYS A 221 -20.78 -7.85 8.29
N TYR A 222 -19.82 -6.96 8.62
CA TYR A 222 -18.53 -7.38 9.11
C TYR A 222 -18.68 -8.08 10.48
N PRO A 223 -17.99 -9.20 10.74
CA PRO A 223 -17.08 -9.90 9.83
C PRO A 223 -17.76 -11.00 8.98
N ASP A 224 -19.04 -11.30 9.17
CA ASP A 224 -19.70 -12.49 8.63
C ASP A 224 -19.82 -12.49 7.10
N ASP A 225 -19.91 -11.31 6.46
CA ASP A 225 -20.01 -11.19 5.00
C ASP A 225 -18.73 -11.61 4.26
N ALA A 226 -17.63 -11.83 4.99
CA ALA A 226 -16.39 -12.36 4.42
C ALA A 226 -16.61 -13.66 3.63
N ARG A 227 -17.54 -14.51 4.10
CA ARG A 227 -17.90 -15.77 3.40
C ARG A 227 -18.51 -15.52 2.04
N ARG A 228 -19.43 -14.54 1.94
CA ARG A 228 -20.02 -14.14 0.65
C ARG A 228 -18.95 -13.56 -0.26
N LEU A 229 -18.15 -12.64 0.23
CA LEU A 229 -17.08 -12.00 -0.54
C LEU A 229 -16.08 -13.04 -1.06
N LYS A 230 -15.60 -13.94 -0.21
CA LYS A 230 -14.67 -15.01 -0.60
C LYS A 230 -15.27 -15.89 -1.70
N SER A 231 -16.51 -16.33 -1.55
CA SER A 231 -17.17 -17.22 -2.53
C SER A 231 -17.50 -16.52 -3.84
N THR A 232 -17.86 -15.23 -3.80
CA THR A 232 -18.32 -14.48 -4.98
C THR A 232 -17.16 -13.88 -5.77
N HIS A 233 -16.13 -13.37 -5.09
CA HIS A 233 -15.11 -12.55 -5.72
C HIS A 233 -13.71 -13.12 -5.61
N PHE A 234 -13.43 -14.01 -4.64
CA PHE A 234 -12.08 -14.47 -4.30
C PHE A 234 -12.00 -16.01 -4.23
N SER A 235 -12.73 -16.69 -5.11
CA SER A 235 -12.78 -18.16 -5.16
C SER A 235 -11.53 -18.82 -5.73
N SER A 236 -10.61 -18.03 -6.30
CA SER A 236 -9.34 -18.48 -6.86
C SER A 236 -8.20 -17.63 -6.32
N ASP A 237 -7.04 -18.23 -6.06
CA ASP A 237 -5.81 -17.52 -5.72
C ASP A 237 -5.03 -17.11 -6.99
N ASP A 238 -5.40 -17.65 -8.15
CA ASP A 238 -4.86 -17.29 -9.45
C ASP A 238 -5.67 -16.17 -10.11
N GLN A 239 -5.73 -15.02 -9.42
CA GLN A 239 -6.42 -13.82 -9.90
C GLN A 239 -5.67 -12.56 -9.47
N LEU A 240 -5.99 -11.42 -10.12
CA LEU A 240 -5.29 -10.15 -9.91
C LEU A 240 -5.53 -9.59 -8.50
N ILE A 241 -6.70 -9.85 -7.93
CA ILE A 241 -7.12 -9.36 -6.62
C ILE A 241 -7.34 -10.53 -5.69
N THR A 242 -6.66 -10.51 -4.54
CA THR A 242 -6.83 -11.47 -3.44
C THR A 242 -7.46 -10.79 -2.24
N MET A 243 -7.72 -11.52 -1.16
CA MET A 243 -8.42 -11.03 0.01
C MET A 243 -7.62 -11.29 1.29
N VAL A 244 -7.68 -10.35 2.22
CA VAL A 244 -7.21 -10.49 3.60
C VAL A 244 -8.34 -10.11 4.55
N MET A 245 -8.42 -10.79 5.69
CA MET A 245 -9.39 -10.50 6.74
C MET A 245 -8.84 -9.43 7.69
N GLY A 246 -9.59 -8.36 7.94
CA GLY A 246 -9.32 -7.45 9.02
C GLY A 246 -9.62 -8.10 10.38
N GLY A 247 -8.74 -7.92 11.34
CA GLY A 247 -8.86 -8.57 12.66
C GLY A 247 -8.65 -7.61 13.81
N GLU A 248 -9.20 -6.41 13.71
CA GLU A 248 -8.96 -5.28 14.60
C GLU A 248 -9.29 -5.56 16.06
N ILE A 249 -8.26 -5.63 16.89
CA ILE A 249 -8.38 -6.02 18.32
C ILE A 249 -8.97 -4.93 19.23
N TYR A 250 -9.17 -3.73 18.72
CA TYR A 250 -9.92 -2.68 19.43
C TYR A 250 -11.45 -2.81 19.26
N ILE A 251 -11.90 -3.73 18.39
CA ILE A 251 -13.32 -3.99 18.16
C ILE A 251 -13.77 -5.14 19.07
N PRO A 252 -14.81 -4.95 19.89
CA PRO A 252 -15.37 -6.05 20.68
C PRO A 252 -15.80 -7.24 19.81
N GLY A 253 -15.37 -8.44 20.16
CA GLY A 253 -15.69 -9.65 19.40
C GLY A 253 -14.77 -9.90 18.19
N TYR A 254 -13.60 -9.26 18.15
CA TYR A 254 -12.58 -9.48 17.12
C TYR A 254 -12.20 -10.96 16.91
N GLU A 255 -12.37 -11.78 17.94
CA GLU A 255 -12.10 -13.22 17.89
C GLU A 255 -12.93 -13.90 16.80
N ASN A 256 -14.14 -13.38 16.52
CA ASN A 256 -14.97 -13.91 15.43
C ASN A 256 -14.34 -13.62 14.06
N ALA A 257 -13.79 -12.42 13.86
CA ALA A 257 -13.08 -12.08 12.62
C ALA A 257 -11.84 -12.96 12.41
N TRP A 258 -11.04 -13.19 13.46
CA TRP A 258 -9.89 -14.08 13.41
C TRP A 258 -10.29 -15.53 13.11
N LYS A 259 -11.37 -15.99 13.73
CA LYS A 259 -11.91 -17.33 13.45
C LYS A 259 -12.37 -17.49 12.01
N ILE A 260 -13.10 -16.49 11.48
CA ILE A 260 -13.58 -16.49 10.09
C ILE A 260 -12.40 -16.43 9.12
N GLY A 261 -11.41 -15.59 9.37
CA GLY A 261 -10.19 -15.52 8.55
C GLY A 261 -9.54 -16.88 8.39
N ARG A 262 -9.31 -17.57 9.49
CA ARG A 262 -8.72 -18.92 9.50
C ARG A 262 -9.64 -20.00 8.91
N GLU A 263 -10.95 -19.89 9.11
CA GLU A 263 -11.95 -20.78 8.50
C GLU A 263 -11.91 -20.69 6.95
N LEU A 264 -11.66 -19.50 6.43
CA LEU A 264 -11.65 -19.22 4.99
C LEU A 264 -10.24 -19.29 4.36
N ASP A 265 -9.24 -19.69 5.13
CA ASP A 265 -7.83 -19.71 4.72
C ASP A 265 -7.37 -18.31 4.20
N LEU A 266 -7.71 -17.28 4.95
CA LEU A 266 -7.33 -15.89 4.68
C LEU A 266 -6.29 -15.43 5.70
N PRO A 267 -5.26 -14.70 5.29
CA PRO A 267 -4.44 -13.95 6.23
C PRO A 267 -5.29 -13.00 7.06
N VAL A 268 -4.87 -12.73 8.30
CA VAL A 268 -5.52 -11.79 9.21
C VAL A 268 -4.59 -10.61 9.45
N ALA A 269 -4.99 -9.44 8.96
CA ALA A 269 -4.28 -8.18 9.13
C ALA A 269 -4.97 -7.32 10.19
N LEU A 270 -4.19 -6.56 10.97
CA LEU A 270 -4.73 -5.66 12.00
C LEU A 270 -3.75 -4.53 12.31
N HIS A 271 -4.30 -3.36 12.63
CA HIS A 271 -3.51 -2.27 13.19
C HIS A 271 -3.10 -2.60 14.63
N VAL A 272 -1.84 -2.32 14.96
CA VAL A 272 -1.29 -2.56 16.30
C VAL A 272 -0.55 -1.31 16.74
N VAL A 273 -1.24 -0.46 17.53
CA VAL A 273 -0.77 0.86 17.90
C VAL A 273 -0.83 1.07 19.41
N GLY A 274 0.32 1.33 20.02
CA GLY A 274 0.45 1.50 21.48
C GLY A 274 -0.32 2.70 22.01
N THR A 275 -0.33 3.81 21.30
CA THR A 275 -1.08 5.02 21.69
C THR A 275 -2.60 4.85 21.60
N PHE A 276 -3.08 3.84 20.91
CA PHE A 276 -4.50 3.44 20.89
C PHE A 276 -4.87 2.46 22.01
N GLY A 277 -3.93 2.17 22.93
CA GLY A 277 -4.17 1.30 24.08
C GLY A 277 -4.22 -0.20 23.79
N MET A 278 -3.74 -0.64 22.63
CA MET A 278 -3.86 -2.04 22.18
C MET A 278 -2.89 -3.00 22.85
N ARG A 279 -1.80 -2.51 23.46
CA ARG A 279 -0.72 -3.34 23.99
C ARG A 279 -1.19 -4.44 24.95
N PRO A 280 -2.07 -4.19 25.94
CA PRO A 280 -2.47 -5.25 26.87
C PRO A 280 -3.16 -6.43 26.16
N THR A 281 -4.07 -6.16 25.22
CA THR A 281 -4.75 -7.21 24.46
C THR A 281 -3.78 -7.93 23.53
N PHE A 282 -2.88 -7.19 22.88
CA PHE A 282 -1.88 -7.76 21.98
C PHE A 282 -0.88 -8.67 22.72
N ASP A 283 -0.42 -8.25 23.90
CA ASP A 283 0.46 -9.07 24.77
C ASP A 283 -0.26 -10.37 25.22
N GLN A 284 -1.55 -10.29 25.55
CA GLN A 284 -2.34 -11.49 25.90
C GLN A 284 -2.46 -12.47 24.73
N LEU A 285 -2.68 -11.97 23.51
CA LEU A 285 -2.71 -12.82 22.31
C LEU A 285 -1.36 -13.47 22.03
N ALA A 286 -0.28 -12.73 22.23
CA ALA A 286 1.08 -13.25 22.11
C ALA A 286 1.37 -14.36 23.14
N GLU A 287 0.99 -14.15 24.40
CA GLU A 287 1.13 -15.15 25.48
C GLU A 287 0.28 -16.41 25.21
N ALA A 288 -0.93 -16.22 24.68
CA ALA A 288 -1.82 -17.32 24.32
C ALA A 288 -1.37 -18.11 23.07
N GLY A 289 -0.28 -17.68 22.39
CA GLY A 289 0.22 -18.36 21.21
C GLY A 289 -0.71 -18.22 19.99
N MET A 290 -1.45 -17.11 19.91
CA MET A 290 -2.42 -16.87 18.85
C MET A 290 -1.79 -16.38 17.53
N PHE A 291 -0.52 -15.98 17.55
CA PHE A 291 0.19 -15.51 16.37
C PHE A 291 0.62 -16.65 15.45
N GLY A 292 0.58 -16.41 14.15
CA GLY A 292 0.97 -17.35 13.11
C GLY A 292 1.51 -16.63 11.86
N PRO A 293 2.00 -17.40 10.87
CA PRO A 293 2.48 -16.85 9.62
C PRO A 293 1.36 -16.24 8.76
N ASP A 294 0.11 -16.45 9.14
CA ASP A 294 -1.08 -15.85 8.57
C ASP A 294 -1.36 -14.43 9.09
N ASN A 295 -0.61 -13.93 10.08
CA ASN A 295 -0.84 -12.61 10.64
C ASN A 295 0.02 -11.53 9.98
N ILE A 296 -0.61 -10.35 9.76
CA ILE A 296 0.03 -9.13 9.29
C ILE A 296 -0.25 -8.03 10.31
N PHE A 297 0.76 -7.64 11.08
CA PHE A 297 0.66 -6.58 12.07
C PHE A 297 1.06 -5.25 11.46
N ILE A 298 0.11 -4.31 11.39
CA ILE A 298 0.33 -2.99 10.81
C ILE A 298 0.80 -2.06 11.93
N HIS A 299 1.88 -1.33 11.70
CA HIS A 299 2.61 -0.44 12.61
C HIS A 299 3.38 -1.15 13.71
N MET A 300 2.73 -1.95 14.51
CA MET A 300 3.29 -2.67 15.68
C MET A 300 4.09 -1.77 16.63
N THR A 301 3.65 -0.51 16.80
CA THR A 301 4.32 0.49 17.63
C THR A 301 3.97 0.34 19.10
N GLY A 302 4.94 0.58 19.99
CA GLY A 302 4.74 0.59 21.45
C GLY A 302 4.40 -0.77 22.07
N MET A 303 4.64 -1.86 21.37
CA MET A 303 4.43 -3.22 21.87
C MET A 303 5.61 -3.68 22.74
N SER A 304 5.39 -4.72 23.55
CA SER A 304 6.42 -5.29 24.41
C SER A 304 7.47 -6.07 23.60
N GLU A 305 8.70 -6.19 24.13
CA GLU A 305 9.73 -7.05 23.55
C GLU A 305 9.27 -8.51 23.46
N MET A 306 8.47 -8.96 24.43
CA MET A 306 7.87 -10.30 24.43
C MET A 306 6.97 -10.48 23.19
N ALA A 307 6.08 -9.51 22.92
CA ALA A 307 5.17 -9.58 21.76
C ALA A 307 5.94 -9.55 20.43
N TRP A 308 6.97 -8.70 20.31
CA TRP A 308 7.84 -8.66 19.14
C TRP A 308 8.54 -10.01 18.91
N LYS A 309 9.11 -10.60 19.99
CA LYS A 309 9.74 -11.90 19.88
C LYS A 309 8.74 -12.99 19.48
N LYS A 310 7.56 -13.00 20.07
CA LYS A 310 6.50 -13.98 19.74
C LYS A 310 6.01 -13.84 18.30
N ALA A 311 5.88 -12.62 17.78
CA ALA A 311 5.53 -12.38 16.39
C ALA A 311 6.62 -12.93 15.43
N ALA A 312 7.89 -12.66 15.73
CA ALA A 312 9.01 -13.17 14.95
C ALA A 312 9.10 -14.70 15.00
N ASP A 313 9.00 -15.31 16.19
CA ASP A 313 9.03 -16.76 16.38
C ASP A 313 7.87 -17.47 15.67
N ALA A 314 6.72 -16.80 15.55
CA ALA A 314 5.53 -17.29 14.86
C ALA A 314 5.59 -17.12 13.33
N GLY A 315 6.57 -16.39 12.81
CA GLY A 315 6.68 -16.06 11.39
C GLY A 315 5.65 -15.03 10.91
N ALA A 316 5.09 -14.23 11.82
CA ALA A 316 4.15 -13.18 11.47
C ALA A 316 4.84 -12.06 10.68
N HIS A 317 4.06 -11.36 9.85
CA HIS A 317 4.52 -10.24 9.04
C HIS A 317 4.24 -8.91 9.73
N VAL A 318 5.10 -7.92 9.47
CA VAL A 318 4.91 -6.55 9.98
C VAL A 318 4.97 -5.56 8.81
N SER A 319 3.98 -4.68 8.74
CA SER A 319 3.95 -3.56 7.78
C SER A 319 4.20 -2.24 8.51
N LEU A 320 5.22 -1.50 8.08
CA LEU A 320 5.62 -0.22 8.67
C LEU A 320 5.30 0.93 7.73
N SER A 321 4.80 2.03 8.30
CA SER A 321 4.54 3.29 7.61
C SER A 321 5.22 4.44 8.37
N VAL A 322 6.55 4.40 8.46
CA VAL A 322 7.35 5.26 9.35
C VAL A 322 6.96 6.74 9.32
N PRO A 323 6.71 7.39 8.16
CA PRO A 323 6.24 8.77 8.13
C PRO A 323 4.92 8.99 8.87
N ILE A 324 3.97 8.05 8.75
CA ILE A 324 2.67 8.13 9.42
C ILE A 324 2.79 7.87 10.91
N GLU A 325 3.56 6.87 11.30
CA GLU A 325 3.81 6.54 12.71
C GLU A 325 4.41 7.72 13.47
N MET A 326 5.35 8.42 12.85
CA MET A 326 5.96 9.62 13.40
C MET A 326 5.01 10.81 13.42
N GLN A 327 4.28 11.06 12.33
CA GLN A 327 3.36 12.18 12.19
C GLN A 327 2.15 12.05 13.12
N MET A 328 1.50 10.88 13.12
CA MET A 328 0.30 10.62 13.93
C MET A 328 0.63 10.26 15.38
N ARG A 329 1.90 10.24 15.75
CA ARG A 329 2.37 9.91 17.11
C ARG A 329 1.98 8.51 17.58
N HIS A 330 2.00 7.54 16.67
CA HIS A 330 1.79 6.14 17.02
C HIS A 330 2.86 5.60 17.96
N GLY A 331 4.03 6.20 17.99
CA GLY A 331 5.23 5.74 18.66
C GLY A 331 6.30 5.28 17.66
N MET A 332 7.42 4.84 18.19
CA MET A 332 8.46 4.22 17.38
C MET A 332 8.10 2.76 17.13
N PRO A 333 8.30 2.26 15.90
CA PRO A 333 8.15 0.85 15.61
C PRO A 333 9.24 0.00 16.28
#